data_6408be07307f18d8b4757ca389fd4d95
#
_entry.id   6408be07307f18d8b4757ca389fd4d95
#
_cell.length_a   1.000
_cell.length_b   1.000
_cell.length_c   1.000
_cell.angle_alpha   90.00
_cell.angle_beta   90.00
_cell.angle_gamma   90.00
#
_symmetry.space_group_name_H-M   'P 1'
#
loop_
_entity.id
_entity.type
_entity.pdbx_description
1 polymer ?
#
loop_
_entity_poly.entity_id
_entity_poly.type
_entity_poly.pdbx_seq_one_letter_code
_entity_poly.pdbx_strand_id
1 'polypeptide(L)'
;MNINSLRALLLIISIVVIKPITSNESDIYCFIGDAGEVNPTQAVVVEALANSDCSVVWHLGDITQLGVQSINDPELQESFLTPFKPFLETEIPFYLTVGNHDYKGDPAVYLEVAKDYPSIYHPKNFYTKQFGKLCFFALDTTIFDKLYYFYKRGGQIRWLEKEVERLKDQCEFSIAVAHHPLFSSGDRD
;
A
#
# COMPACT_ATOMS: atom_id res chain seq x y z
N MET A 1 24.36 -20.50 17.19
CA MET A 1 23.00 -20.35 16.61
C MET A 1 22.15 -19.60 17.64
N ASN A 2 21.88 -18.34 17.39
CA ASN A 2 21.31 -17.45 18.40
C ASN A 2 19.80 -17.33 18.18
N ILE A 3 19.01 -17.76 19.15
CA ILE A 3 17.55 -18.04 19.08
C ILE A 3 16.70 -16.76 19.28
N ASN A 4 17.25 -15.55 19.08
CA ASN A 4 16.57 -14.31 19.40
C ASN A 4 15.91 -13.58 18.21
N SER A 5 15.66 -14.25 17.08
CA SER A 5 15.06 -13.59 15.89
C SER A 5 13.61 -13.97 15.60
N LEU A 6 12.90 -14.62 16.53
CA LEU A 6 11.46 -14.84 16.39
C LEU A 6 10.68 -13.76 17.14
N ARG A 7 10.53 -12.58 16.55
CA ARG A 7 9.53 -11.62 17.00
C ARG A 7 8.35 -11.63 16.04
N ALA A 8 7.27 -12.10 16.63
CA ALA A 8 5.93 -12.31 16.16
C ALA A 8 5.45 -11.41 15.00
N LEU A 9 5.04 -12.05 13.93
CA LEU A 9 4.13 -11.53 12.94
C LEU A 9 2.72 -11.66 13.53
N LEU A 10 2.14 -10.60 14.04
CA LEU A 10 0.72 -10.54 14.38
C LEU A 10 -0.04 -10.03 13.18
N LEU A 11 -0.69 -10.93 12.49
CA LEU A 11 -1.67 -10.62 11.44
C LEU A 11 -3.04 -10.55 12.11
N ILE A 12 -3.56 -9.37 12.32
CA ILE A 12 -4.97 -9.17 12.66
C ILE A 12 -5.47 -7.91 11.95
N ILE A 13 -6.37 -8.14 10.99
CA ILE A 13 -7.41 -7.25 10.44
C ILE A 13 -7.01 -5.77 10.33
N SER A 14 -6.82 -5.31 9.10
CA SER A 14 -6.85 -3.93 8.58
C SER A 14 -5.75 -2.96 9.02
N ILE A 15 -5.13 -3.07 10.18
CA ILE A 15 -3.98 -2.25 10.57
C ILE A 15 -2.89 -3.17 11.12
N VAL A 16 -1.77 -3.30 10.41
CA VAL A 16 -0.58 -3.98 10.91
C VAL A 16 0.43 -2.92 11.35
N VAL A 17 0.79 -2.94 12.62
CA VAL A 17 1.80 -2.04 13.17
C VAL A 17 3.11 -2.79 13.33
N ILE A 18 4.14 -2.40 12.59
CA ILE A 18 5.49 -2.98 12.67
C ILE A 18 6.43 -1.93 13.28
N LYS A 19 7.09 -2.26 14.39
CA LYS A 19 8.12 -1.41 14.98
C LYS A 19 9.50 -1.82 14.48
N PRO A 20 10.30 -0.91 13.90
CA PRO A 20 11.66 -1.23 13.48
C PRO A 20 12.58 -1.48 14.69
N ILE A 21 13.56 -2.37 14.50
CA ILE A 21 14.39 -2.93 15.58
C ILE A 21 15.63 -2.05 15.90
N THR A 22 15.91 -1.01 15.13
CA THR A 22 17.21 -0.31 15.19
C THR A 22 17.21 1.20 15.06
N SER A 23 16.15 1.92 15.43
CA SER A 23 16.23 3.38 15.58
C SER A 23 15.80 3.80 16.97
N ASN A 24 16.41 4.87 17.50
CA ASN A 24 16.00 5.49 18.77
C ASN A 24 14.64 6.19 18.69
N GLU A 25 14.01 6.20 17.52
CA GLU A 25 12.65 6.60 17.26
C GLU A 25 11.91 5.39 16.66
N SER A 26 10.83 4.99 17.30
CA SER A 26 10.04 3.85 16.87
C SER A 26 9.09 4.28 15.74
N ASP A 27 9.52 4.17 14.47
CA ASP A 27 8.60 4.37 13.35
C ASP A 27 7.47 3.34 13.40
N ILE A 28 6.23 3.82 13.33
CA ILE A 28 5.03 3.01 13.29
C ILE A 28 4.50 3.00 11.86
N TYR A 29 4.47 1.82 11.24
CA TYR A 29 3.95 1.61 9.90
C TYR A 29 2.51 1.14 10.01
N CYS A 30 1.58 1.90 9.46
CA CYS A 30 0.17 1.57 9.43
C CYS A 30 -0.23 1.09 8.03
N PHE A 31 -1.10 0.08 7.98
CA PHE A 31 -1.58 -0.49 6.73
C PHE A 31 -3.11 -0.48 6.72
N ILE A 32 -3.68 -0.04 5.60
CA ILE A 32 -5.12 -0.01 5.34
C ILE A 32 -5.35 -0.48 3.90
N GLY A 33 -6.41 -1.22 3.64
CA GLY A 33 -6.82 -1.63 2.29
C GLY A 33 -8.34 -1.62 2.18
N ASP A 34 -8.85 -1.72 0.95
CA ASP A 34 -10.30 -1.79 0.67
C ASP A 34 -11.10 -0.62 1.26
N ALA A 35 -10.47 0.55 1.34
CA ALA A 35 -11.06 1.72 1.98
C ALA A 35 -11.69 2.70 0.99
N GLY A 36 -11.90 2.28 -0.26
CA GLY A 36 -12.46 3.11 -1.33
C GLY A 36 -14.00 3.18 -1.36
N GLU A 37 -14.70 2.58 -0.42
CA GLU A 37 -16.14 2.62 -0.36
C GLU A 37 -16.64 3.68 0.64
N VAL A 38 -17.40 4.67 0.15
CA VAL A 38 -17.96 5.75 0.96
C VAL A 38 -19.09 5.19 1.83
N ASN A 39 -18.77 4.87 3.06
CA ASN A 39 -19.73 4.36 4.04
C ASN A 39 -19.30 4.68 5.48
N PRO A 40 -20.18 4.48 6.50
CA PRO A 40 -19.84 4.75 7.89
C PRO A 40 -18.62 3.98 8.41
N THR A 41 -18.33 2.80 7.87
CA THR A 41 -17.18 1.99 8.26
C THR A 41 -15.87 2.65 7.81
N GLN A 42 -15.82 3.21 6.59
CA GLN A 42 -14.67 3.98 6.12
C GLN A 42 -14.33 5.11 7.10
N ALA A 43 -15.34 5.90 7.49
CA ALA A 43 -15.14 7.02 8.41
C ALA A 43 -14.54 6.56 9.76
N VAL A 44 -15.06 5.46 10.33
CA VAL A 44 -14.52 4.89 11.59
C VAL A 44 -13.08 4.42 11.44
N VAL A 45 -12.75 3.77 10.32
CA VAL A 45 -11.38 3.28 10.07
C VAL A 45 -10.41 4.44 9.86
N VAL A 46 -10.80 5.46 9.09
CA VAL A 46 -9.97 6.67 8.89
C VAL A 46 -9.76 7.42 10.20
N GLU A 47 -10.80 7.53 11.05
CA GLU A 47 -10.69 8.13 12.37
C GLU A 47 -9.74 7.33 13.28
N ALA A 48 -9.87 6.00 13.29
CA ALA A 48 -8.97 5.13 14.06
C ALA A 48 -7.51 5.27 13.60
N LEU A 49 -7.30 5.35 12.29
CA LEU A 49 -5.99 5.57 11.70
C LEU A 49 -5.43 6.95 12.10
N ALA A 50 -6.25 8.01 12.06
CA ALA A 50 -5.86 9.37 12.43
C ALA A 50 -5.50 9.52 13.92
N ASN A 51 -6.09 8.69 14.78
CA ASN A 51 -5.80 8.63 16.20
C ASN A 51 -4.62 7.69 16.54
N SER A 52 -3.98 7.09 15.54
CA SER A 52 -2.82 6.23 15.72
C SER A 52 -1.52 7.03 15.50
N ASP A 53 -0.45 6.68 16.22
CA ASP A 53 0.87 7.30 16.08
C ASP A 53 1.61 6.82 14.82
N CYS A 54 0.94 6.84 13.67
CA CYS A 54 1.52 6.38 12.40
C CYS A 54 2.62 7.32 11.93
N SER A 55 3.83 6.80 11.73
CA SER A 55 4.93 7.51 11.07
C SER A 55 4.85 7.36 9.53
N VAL A 56 4.22 6.28 9.07
CA VAL A 56 4.06 5.93 7.66
C VAL A 56 2.73 5.22 7.46
N VAL A 57 2.00 5.56 6.41
CA VAL A 57 0.76 4.89 6.01
C VAL A 57 0.93 4.19 4.67
N TRP A 58 0.48 2.94 4.57
CA TRP A 58 0.37 2.16 3.35
C TRP A 58 -1.10 1.86 3.04
N HIS A 59 -1.58 2.34 1.88
CA HIS A 59 -2.87 1.92 1.33
C HIS A 59 -2.66 0.73 0.39
N LEU A 60 -3.26 -0.41 0.73
CA LEU A 60 -3.01 -1.70 0.09
C LEU A 60 -3.93 -1.97 -1.12
N GLY A 61 -4.44 -0.95 -1.77
CA GLY A 61 -5.29 -1.08 -2.96
C GLY A 61 -6.78 -0.94 -2.69
N ASP A 62 -7.54 -0.92 -3.78
CA ASP A 62 -8.96 -0.52 -3.80
C ASP A 62 -9.14 0.86 -3.15
N ILE A 63 -8.35 1.81 -3.70
CA ILE A 63 -8.31 3.21 -3.26
C ILE A 63 -9.67 3.87 -3.57
N THR A 64 -10.29 3.44 -4.66
CA THR A 64 -11.65 3.81 -5.05
C THR A 64 -12.45 2.57 -5.46
N GLN A 65 -13.74 2.55 -5.15
CA GLN A 65 -14.58 1.37 -5.39
C GLN A 65 -15.03 1.26 -6.85
N LEU A 66 -15.25 2.38 -7.52
CA LEU A 66 -15.76 2.41 -8.90
C LEU A 66 -14.65 2.55 -9.94
N GLY A 67 -13.42 2.86 -9.51
CA GLY A 67 -12.31 3.24 -10.37
C GLY A 67 -12.48 4.66 -10.89
N VAL A 68 -11.39 5.31 -11.24
CA VAL A 68 -11.36 6.72 -11.68
C VAL A 68 -10.71 6.87 -13.05
N GLN A 69 -11.14 7.87 -13.82
CA GLN A 69 -10.64 8.13 -15.18
C GLN A 69 -9.74 9.38 -15.24
N SER A 70 -9.78 10.24 -14.22
CA SER A 70 -8.98 11.45 -14.15
C SER A 70 -8.87 11.97 -12.73
N ILE A 71 -7.95 12.92 -12.47
CA ILE A 71 -7.81 13.58 -11.18
C ILE A 71 -9.04 14.43 -10.78
N ASN A 72 -9.90 14.74 -11.75
CA ASN A 72 -11.13 15.50 -11.52
C ASN A 72 -12.36 14.60 -11.33
N ASP A 73 -12.17 13.28 -11.29
CA ASP A 73 -13.26 12.34 -11.08
C ASP A 73 -13.88 12.55 -9.70
N PRO A 74 -15.23 12.73 -9.59
CA PRO A 74 -15.88 12.88 -8.30
C PRO A 74 -15.63 11.71 -7.34
N GLU A 75 -15.56 10.50 -7.87
CA GLU A 75 -15.25 9.29 -7.08
C GLU A 75 -13.91 9.42 -6.35
N LEU A 76 -12.88 10.00 -6.99
CA LEU A 76 -11.59 10.23 -6.34
C LEU A 76 -11.71 11.16 -5.14
N GLN A 77 -12.50 12.23 -5.28
CA GLN A 77 -12.73 13.20 -4.21
C GLN A 77 -13.50 12.58 -3.04
N GLU A 78 -14.56 11.85 -3.35
CA GLU A 78 -15.48 11.32 -2.35
C GLU A 78 -14.91 10.12 -1.62
N SER A 79 -14.25 9.19 -2.34
CA SER A 79 -13.76 7.93 -1.78
C SER A 79 -12.39 8.04 -1.13
N PHE A 80 -11.54 8.95 -1.62
CA PHE A 80 -10.13 9.01 -1.18
C PHE A 80 -9.69 10.38 -0.69
N LEU A 81 -9.70 11.42 -1.54
CA LEU A 81 -9.06 12.68 -1.18
C LEU A 81 -9.73 13.37 0.02
N THR A 82 -11.06 13.37 0.08
CA THR A 82 -11.79 13.97 1.19
C THR A 82 -11.69 13.17 2.48
N PRO A 83 -11.97 11.86 2.51
CA PRO A 83 -11.84 11.06 3.74
C PRO A 83 -10.42 11.06 4.30
N PHE A 84 -9.40 10.93 3.44
CA PHE A 84 -8.01 10.83 3.85
C PHE A 84 -7.29 12.18 3.98
N LYS A 85 -7.99 13.30 3.79
CA LYS A 85 -7.45 14.65 3.94
C LYS A 85 -6.62 14.85 5.21
N PRO A 86 -7.01 14.32 6.41
CA PRO A 86 -6.20 14.43 7.61
C PRO A 86 -4.78 13.90 7.50
N PHE A 87 -4.50 13.00 6.54
CA PHE A 87 -3.16 12.46 6.26
C PHE A 87 -2.51 13.18 5.09
N LEU A 88 -3.28 13.48 4.04
CA LEU A 88 -2.76 14.04 2.80
C LEU A 88 -2.24 15.48 2.97
N GLU A 89 -2.74 16.20 3.97
CA GLU A 89 -2.31 17.56 4.33
C GLU A 89 -1.21 17.57 5.42
N THR A 90 -0.66 16.41 5.78
CA THR A 90 0.44 16.28 6.74
C THR A 90 1.75 15.91 6.06
N GLU A 91 2.83 15.84 6.84
CA GLU A 91 4.13 15.34 6.37
C GLU A 91 4.25 13.79 6.50
N ILE A 92 3.19 13.11 6.99
CA ILE A 92 3.18 11.65 7.11
C ILE A 92 3.18 11.04 5.71
N PRO A 93 4.21 10.26 5.32
CA PRO A 93 4.26 9.64 4.01
C PRO A 93 3.13 8.63 3.82
N PHE A 94 2.40 8.76 2.72
CA PHE A 94 1.27 7.94 2.36
C PHE A 94 1.58 7.16 1.07
N TYR A 95 1.83 5.86 1.20
CA TYR A 95 2.22 4.98 0.09
C TYR A 95 1.01 4.26 -0.48
N LEU A 96 0.89 4.20 -1.82
CA LEU A 96 -0.22 3.55 -2.48
C LEU A 96 0.23 2.28 -3.20
N THR A 97 -0.54 1.20 -3.07
CA THR A 97 -0.62 0.12 -4.03
C THR A 97 -1.97 0.18 -4.75
N VAL A 98 -2.11 -0.49 -5.89
CA VAL A 98 -3.37 -0.55 -6.63
C VAL A 98 -4.05 -1.90 -6.42
N GLY A 99 -5.39 -1.87 -6.35
CA GLY A 99 -6.24 -3.05 -6.25
C GLY A 99 -7.06 -3.29 -7.54
N ASN A 100 -7.91 -4.29 -7.52
CA ASN A 100 -8.69 -4.66 -8.71
C ASN A 100 -9.81 -3.65 -9.03
N HIS A 101 -10.33 -2.94 -8.03
CA HIS A 101 -11.32 -1.89 -8.25
C HIS A 101 -10.69 -0.64 -8.88
N ASP A 102 -9.46 -0.31 -8.57
CA ASP A 102 -8.73 0.79 -9.22
C ASP A 102 -8.57 0.55 -10.72
N TYR A 103 -8.52 -0.72 -11.16
CA TYR A 103 -8.49 -1.13 -12.57
C TYR A 103 -9.86 -1.13 -13.29
N LYS A 104 -10.95 -0.75 -12.60
CA LYS A 104 -12.21 -0.41 -13.28
C LYS A 104 -12.10 0.95 -13.98
N GLY A 105 -11.17 1.79 -13.52
CA GLY A 105 -10.75 3.04 -14.14
C GLY A 105 -9.35 2.95 -14.77
N ASP A 106 -8.64 4.05 -14.74
CA ASP A 106 -7.21 4.12 -15.12
C ASP A 106 -6.35 4.29 -13.86
N PRO A 107 -5.63 3.25 -13.41
CA PRO A 107 -4.78 3.34 -12.23
C PRO A 107 -3.61 4.33 -12.41
N ALA A 108 -3.31 4.79 -13.63
CA ALA A 108 -2.32 5.84 -13.85
C ALA A 108 -2.73 7.19 -13.25
N VAL A 109 -4.01 7.40 -12.96
CA VAL A 109 -4.50 8.61 -12.27
C VAL A 109 -3.81 8.81 -10.94
N TYR A 110 -3.51 7.75 -10.20
CA TYR A 110 -2.81 7.85 -8.91
C TYR A 110 -1.36 8.35 -9.04
N LEU A 111 -0.73 8.18 -10.21
CA LEU A 111 0.57 8.79 -10.51
C LEU A 111 0.47 10.32 -10.64
N GLU A 112 -0.68 10.80 -11.13
CA GLU A 112 -0.95 12.25 -11.23
C GLU A 112 -1.31 12.82 -9.86
N VAL A 113 -2.17 12.14 -9.11
CA VAL A 113 -2.51 12.50 -7.72
C VAL A 113 -1.25 12.66 -6.87
N ALA A 114 -0.28 11.75 -6.99
CA ALA A 114 0.97 11.82 -6.25
C ALA A 114 1.85 13.05 -6.60
N LYS A 115 1.60 13.71 -7.73
CA LYS A 115 2.29 14.98 -8.05
C LYS A 115 1.68 16.19 -7.34
N ASP A 116 0.37 16.15 -7.10
CA ASP A 116 -0.37 17.24 -6.48
C ASP A 116 -0.37 17.17 -4.95
N TYR A 117 -0.13 15.97 -4.39
CA TYR A 117 -0.08 15.71 -2.95
C TYR A 117 1.30 15.19 -2.53
N PRO A 118 2.19 16.07 -2.00
CA PRO A 118 3.58 15.70 -1.64
C PRO A 118 3.70 14.57 -0.60
N SER A 119 2.68 14.37 0.23
CA SER A 119 2.62 13.26 1.18
C SER A 119 2.43 11.92 0.50
N ILE A 120 1.81 11.89 -0.70
CA ILE A 120 1.54 10.65 -1.44
C ILE A 120 2.80 10.21 -2.20
N TYR A 121 3.18 8.96 -1.99
CA TYR A 121 4.23 8.32 -2.75
C TYR A 121 3.67 7.16 -3.59
N HIS A 122 3.58 7.37 -4.90
CA HIS A 122 3.14 6.37 -5.88
C HIS A 122 3.88 6.59 -7.20
N PRO A 123 5.17 6.19 -7.31
CA PRO A 123 5.98 6.49 -8.49
C PRO A 123 5.60 5.65 -9.72
N LYS A 124 4.98 4.50 -9.49
CA LYS A 124 4.43 3.55 -10.48
C LYS A 124 3.65 2.46 -9.74
N ASN A 125 2.91 1.61 -10.47
CA ASN A 125 2.05 0.57 -9.86
C ASN A 125 2.81 -0.51 -9.07
N PHE A 126 4.12 -0.68 -9.30
CA PHE A 126 4.98 -1.53 -8.49
C PHE A 126 6.33 -0.86 -8.26
N TYR A 127 6.82 -0.85 -7.04
CA TYR A 127 8.03 -0.13 -6.65
C TYR A 127 8.61 -0.67 -5.35
N THR A 128 9.84 -0.25 -5.05
CA THR A 128 10.51 -0.54 -3.77
C THR A 128 10.63 0.74 -2.95
N LYS A 129 10.43 0.62 -1.65
CA LYS A 129 10.76 1.66 -0.69
C LYS A 129 11.60 1.08 0.43
N GLN A 130 12.71 1.77 0.75
CA GLN A 130 13.61 1.37 1.82
C GLN A 130 13.56 2.38 2.97
N PHE A 131 13.44 1.86 4.19
CA PHE A 131 13.56 2.59 5.45
C PHE A 131 14.68 1.94 6.27
N GLY A 132 15.87 2.52 6.22
CA GLY A 132 17.04 1.90 6.83
C GLY A 132 17.27 0.48 6.30
N LYS A 133 17.13 -0.53 7.16
CA LYS A 133 17.28 -1.95 6.81
C LYS A 133 15.95 -2.67 6.51
N LEU A 134 14.84 -1.95 6.54
CA LEU A 134 13.52 -2.47 6.19
C LEU A 134 13.19 -2.08 4.76
N CYS A 135 12.89 -3.08 3.92
CA CYS A 135 12.56 -2.89 2.50
C CYS A 135 11.14 -3.35 2.23
N PHE A 136 10.37 -2.48 1.60
CA PHE A 136 9.03 -2.77 1.11
C PHE A 136 9.04 -2.92 -0.40
N PHE A 137 8.39 -3.98 -0.89
CA PHE A 137 8.15 -4.24 -2.30
C PHE A 137 6.65 -4.10 -2.55
N ALA A 138 6.24 -2.95 -3.06
CA ALA A 138 4.86 -2.72 -3.48
C ALA A 138 4.61 -3.45 -4.80
N LEU A 139 3.62 -4.32 -4.84
CA LEU A 139 3.30 -5.18 -5.97
C LEU A 139 1.90 -4.89 -6.50
N ASP A 140 1.79 -4.80 -7.81
CA ASP A 140 0.51 -4.79 -8.52
C ASP A 140 0.06 -6.24 -8.76
N THR A 141 -0.78 -6.76 -7.88
CA THR A 141 -1.26 -8.13 -7.99
C THR A 141 -2.46 -8.28 -8.92
N THR A 142 -3.14 -7.21 -9.29
CA THR A 142 -4.27 -7.23 -10.24
C THR A 142 -3.84 -7.74 -11.61
N ILE A 143 -2.62 -7.47 -12.04
CA ILE A 143 -2.11 -7.97 -13.32
C ILE A 143 -1.96 -9.50 -13.34
N PHE A 144 -1.94 -10.16 -12.18
CA PHE A 144 -1.89 -11.63 -12.08
C PHE A 144 -3.28 -12.26 -12.03
N ASP A 145 -4.28 -11.53 -11.60
CA ASP A 145 -5.66 -12.01 -11.52
C ASP A 145 -6.35 -12.00 -12.90
N LYS A 146 -6.14 -10.96 -13.71
CA LYS A 146 -6.77 -10.79 -15.01
C LYS A 146 -5.91 -11.32 -16.16
N LEU A 147 -6.40 -12.29 -16.92
CA LEU A 147 -5.70 -12.84 -18.09
C LEU A 147 -5.31 -11.76 -19.13
N TYR A 148 -6.14 -10.74 -19.26
CA TYR A 148 -5.88 -9.61 -20.17
C TYR A 148 -4.53 -8.90 -19.91
N TYR A 149 -4.03 -8.91 -18.68
CA TYR A 149 -2.77 -8.25 -18.30
C TYR A 149 -1.55 -9.17 -18.30
N PHE A 150 -1.66 -10.38 -18.86
CA PHE A 150 -0.56 -11.37 -18.82
C PHE A 150 0.77 -10.82 -19.34
N TYR A 151 0.74 -9.89 -20.32
CA TYR A 151 1.94 -9.27 -20.89
C TYR A 151 2.67 -8.33 -19.90
N LYS A 152 2.00 -7.81 -18.90
CA LYS A 152 2.60 -6.95 -17.86
C LYS A 152 3.34 -7.77 -16.79
N ARG A 153 2.93 -9.03 -16.57
CA ARG A 153 3.44 -9.90 -15.49
C ARG A 153 4.95 -10.10 -15.56
N GLY A 154 5.45 -10.44 -16.73
CA GLY A 154 6.88 -10.66 -16.94
C GLY A 154 7.74 -9.42 -16.67
N GLY A 155 7.19 -8.23 -16.85
CA GLY A 155 7.85 -6.98 -16.50
C GLY A 155 8.05 -6.84 -14.99
N GLN A 156 6.98 -7.05 -14.21
CA GLN A 156 7.04 -6.96 -12.75
C GLN A 156 7.90 -8.06 -12.14
N ILE A 157 7.78 -9.31 -12.63
CA ILE A 157 8.60 -10.43 -12.13
C ILE A 157 10.09 -10.13 -12.31
N ARG A 158 10.51 -9.76 -13.54
CA ARG A 158 11.94 -9.42 -13.81
C ARG A 158 12.42 -8.23 -12.99
N TRP A 159 11.54 -7.24 -12.76
CA TRP A 159 11.87 -6.11 -11.89
C TRP A 159 12.06 -6.58 -10.46
N LEU A 160 11.13 -7.39 -9.92
CA LEU A 160 11.21 -7.90 -8.55
C LEU A 160 12.48 -8.72 -8.31
N GLU A 161 12.82 -9.63 -9.23
CA GLU A 161 14.06 -10.41 -9.17
C GLU A 161 15.30 -9.51 -9.09
N LYS A 162 15.36 -8.47 -9.92
CA LYS A 162 16.47 -7.50 -9.92
C LYS A 162 16.53 -6.68 -8.63
N GLU A 163 15.38 -6.24 -8.12
CA GLU A 163 15.33 -5.43 -6.89
C GLU A 163 15.70 -6.27 -5.66
N VAL A 164 15.21 -7.50 -5.57
CA VAL A 164 15.59 -8.42 -4.48
C VAL A 164 17.11 -8.67 -4.51
N GLU A 165 17.68 -8.95 -5.67
CA GLU A 165 19.13 -9.15 -5.81
C GLU A 165 19.92 -7.88 -5.46
N ARG A 166 19.45 -6.72 -5.91
CA ARG A 166 20.10 -5.41 -5.62
C ARG A 166 20.12 -5.08 -4.13
N LEU A 167 19.06 -5.49 -3.40
CA LEU A 167 18.83 -5.09 -2.01
C LEU A 167 19.20 -6.17 -0.99
N LYS A 168 19.54 -7.39 -1.41
CA LYS A 168 19.74 -8.55 -0.52
C LYS A 168 20.72 -8.31 0.64
N ASP A 169 21.74 -7.49 0.41
CA ASP A 169 22.77 -7.17 1.42
C ASP A 169 22.48 -5.85 2.16
N GLN A 170 21.43 -5.13 1.76
CA GLN A 170 21.05 -3.83 2.34
C GLN A 170 19.83 -3.95 3.26
N CYS A 171 18.98 -4.95 3.03
CA CYS A 171 17.75 -5.16 3.77
C CYS A 171 17.92 -6.32 4.77
N GLU A 172 17.67 -6.03 6.03
CA GLU A 172 17.57 -7.06 7.08
C GLU A 172 16.19 -7.71 7.06
N PHE A 173 15.17 -6.91 6.69
CA PHE A 173 13.78 -7.35 6.52
C PHE A 173 13.25 -6.90 5.18
N SER A 174 12.55 -7.81 4.51
CA SER A 174 11.87 -7.57 3.24
C SER A 174 10.38 -7.90 3.37
N ILE A 175 9.53 -6.94 3.06
CA ILE A 175 8.07 -7.05 3.16
C ILE A 175 7.48 -6.79 1.78
N ALA A 176 6.72 -7.75 1.27
CA ALA A 176 5.87 -7.52 0.11
C ALA A 176 4.54 -6.92 0.57
N VAL A 177 4.13 -5.81 -0.04
CA VAL A 177 2.83 -5.18 0.16
C VAL A 177 2.05 -5.25 -1.15
N ALA A 178 0.82 -5.74 -1.06
CA ALA A 178 -0.02 -6.01 -2.22
C ALA A 178 -1.50 -6.00 -1.82
N HIS A 179 -2.38 -5.83 -2.81
CA HIS A 179 -3.82 -5.87 -2.57
C HIS A 179 -4.33 -7.29 -2.34
N HIS A 180 -4.09 -8.20 -3.29
CA HIS A 180 -4.60 -9.57 -3.15
C HIS A 180 -3.73 -10.39 -2.20
N PRO A 181 -4.34 -11.11 -1.23
CA PRO A 181 -3.61 -12.02 -0.36
C PRO A 181 -3.08 -13.24 -1.15
N LEU A 182 -1.94 -13.78 -0.73
CA LEU A 182 -1.42 -15.03 -1.30
C LEU A 182 -2.30 -16.23 -0.93
N PHE A 183 -2.85 -16.21 0.29
CA PHE A 183 -3.74 -17.23 0.83
C PHE A 183 -4.88 -16.56 1.55
N SER A 184 -6.09 -17.05 1.35
CA SER A 184 -7.30 -16.62 2.05
C SER A 184 -8.10 -17.84 2.47
N SER A 185 -8.72 -17.78 3.66
CA SER A 185 -9.71 -18.76 4.11
C SER A 185 -11.14 -18.28 3.84
N GLY A 186 -11.34 -17.06 3.34
CA GLY A 186 -12.61 -16.52 2.94
C GLY A 186 -12.99 -16.92 1.51
N ASP A 187 -14.28 -16.88 1.23
CA ASP A 187 -14.78 -16.98 -0.15
C ASP A 187 -14.34 -15.72 -0.92
N ARG A 188 -13.96 -15.91 -2.17
CA ARG A 188 -13.75 -14.80 -3.10
C ARG A 188 -15.09 -14.49 -3.74
N ASP A 189 -15.59 -13.29 -3.56
CA ASP A 189 -16.71 -12.77 -4.33
C ASP A 189 -16.29 -12.43 -5.77
#